data_92922a307a87ee13ef17e90a1f75dc46
#
_entry.id   92922a307a87ee13ef17e90a1f75dc46
#
_cell.length_a   1.000
_cell.length_b   1.000
_cell.length_c   1.000
_cell.angle_alpha   90.00
_cell.angle_beta   90.00
_cell.angle_gamma   90.00
#
_symmetry.space_group_name_H-M   'P 1'
#
loop_
_entity.id
_entity.type
_entity.pdbx_description
1 polymer ?
#
loop_
_entity_poly.entity_id
_entity_poly.type
_entity_poly.pdbx_seq_one_letter_code
_entity_poly.pdbx_strand_id
1 'polypeptide(L)'
;MKLTERVEELEKSIGLDLRETIQVLEAVSEVYPMIVMSNLTKNTYTMIRNENFLAFDMPRSGCYDDLIDDGVDNVHSNYQQVFLECFSRENLLRKFQNGSTEVYAELYQKGGKGKYQWVSTHVIRLRDEQGDVRQICLNRVLEGIVEERGGCRR
;
A
#
# COMPACT_ATOMS: atom_id res chain seq x y z
N MET A 1 13.25 -5.72 21.93
CA MET A 1 12.06 -6.54 22.27
C MET A 1 12.00 -7.73 21.33
N LYS A 2 11.80 -8.89 21.88
CA LYS A 2 11.63 -10.10 21.08
C LYS A 2 10.26 -10.10 20.40
N LEU A 3 10.16 -10.76 19.26
CA LEU A 3 8.91 -10.86 18.50
C LEU A 3 7.75 -11.40 19.35
N THR A 4 8.01 -12.43 20.16
CA THR A 4 7.01 -13.04 21.04
C THR A 4 6.44 -12.04 22.04
N GLU A 5 7.29 -11.23 22.65
CA GLU A 5 6.87 -10.18 23.59
C GLU A 5 6.03 -9.11 22.91
N ARG A 6 6.39 -8.76 21.68
CA ARG A 6 5.64 -7.79 20.87
C ARG A 6 4.25 -8.29 20.52
N VAL A 7 4.15 -9.57 20.13
CA VAL A 7 2.86 -10.20 19.83
C VAL A 7 1.97 -10.22 21.09
N GLU A 8 2.52 -10.56 22.24
CA GLU A 8 1.77 -10.57 23.51
C GLU A 8 1.24 -9.18 23.88
N GLU A 9 2.05 -8.14 23.67
CA GLU A 9 1.57 -6.76 23.87
C GLU A 9 0.42 -6.40 22.97
N LEU A 10 0.50 -6.75 21.69
CA LEU A 10 -0.57 -6.50 20.73
C LEU A 10 -1.83 -7.26 21.09
N GLU A 11 -1.71 -8.52 21.51
CA GLU A 11 -2.84 -9.30 21.98
C GLU A 11 -3.56 -8.63 23.14
N LYS A 12 -2.81 -8.10 24.10
CA LYS A 12 -3.39 -7.37 25.23
C LYS A 12 -4.08 -6.08 24.80
N SER A 13 -3.47 -5.35 23.86
CA SER A 13 -4.01 -4.08 23.38
C SER A 13 -5.32 -4.22 22.63
N ILE A 14 -5.46 -5.23 21.80
CA ILE A 14 -6.61 -5.42 20.92
C ILE A 14 -7.54 -6.55 21.34
N GLY A 15 -7.18 -7.30 22.40
CA GLY A 15 -7.99 -8.39 22.93
C GLY A 15 -8.03 -9.63 22.05
N LEU A 16 -7.06 -9.80 21.17
CA LEU A 16 -6.96 -10.94 20.25
C LEU A 16 -5.82 -11.87 20.64
N ASP A 17 -5.98 -13.18 20.49
CA ASP A 17 -4.91 -14.14 20.56
C ASP A 17 -4.22 -14.27 19.18
N LEU A 18 -3.13 -15.04 19.11
CA LEU A 18 -2.36 -15.21 17.88
C LEU A 18 -3.21 -15.83 16.75
N ARG A 19 -4.05 -16.78 17.07
CA ARG A 19 -4.94 -17.42 16.09
C ARG A 19 -5.91 -16.40 15.51
N GLU A 20 -6.55 -15.59 16.35
CA GLU A 20 -7.48 -14.55 15.93
C GLU A 20 -6.76 -13.50 15.10
N THR A 21 -5.53 -13.13 15.46
CA THR A 21 -4.69 -12.20 14.70
C THR A 21 -4.42 -12.74 13.29
N ILE A 22 -4.08 -14.01 13.16
CA ILE A 22 -3.87 -14.67 11.86
C ILE A 22 -5.15 -14.64 11.04
N GLN A 23 -6.30 -14.92 11.65
CA GLN A 23 -7.59 -14.87 10.95
C GLN A 23 -7.91 -13.48 10.43
N VAL A 24 -7.60 -12.42 11.20
CA VAL A 24 -7.77 -11.03 10.75
C VAL A 24 -6.87 -10.76 9.54
N LEU A 25 -5.60 -11.18 9.58
CA LEU A 25 -4.67 -10.99 8.47
C LEU A 25 -5.12 -11.74 7.21
N GLU A 26 -5.63 -12.96 7.37
CA GLU A 26 -6.18 -13.72 6.24
C GLU A 26 -7.38 -13.01 5.61
N ALA A 27 -8.29 -12.50 6.44
CA ALA A 27 -9.46 -11.77 5.96
C ALA A 27 -9.06 -10.50 5.20
N VAL A 28 -8.11 -9.73 5.72
CA VAL A 28 -7.58 -8.53 5.06
C VAL A 28 -6.95 -8.91 3.72
N SER A 29 -6.19 -10.01 3.68
CA SER A 29 -5.53 -10.48 2.46
C SER A 29 -6.54 -10.88 1.37
N GLU A 30 -7.71 -11.39 1.74
CA GLU A 30 -8.75 -11.72 0.75
C GLU A 30 -9.34 -10.47 0.10
N VAL A 31 -9.44 -9.38 0.84
CA VAL A 31 -10.00 -8.10 0.32
C VAL A 31 -8.99 -7.35 -0.53
N TYR A 32 -7.71 -7.44 -0.19
CA TYR A 32 -6.64 -6.68 -0.85
C TYR A 32 -5.72 -7.62 -1.63
N PRO A 33 -5.89 -7.72 -2.96
CA PRO A 33 -5.05 -8.59 -3.78
C PRO A 33 -3.59 -8.16 -3.88
N MET A 34 -3.28 -6.91 -3.52
CA MET A 34 -1.90 -6.45 -3.47
C MET A 34 -1.63 -5.72 -2.16
N ILE A 35 -0.62 -6.19 -1.45
CA ILE A 35 -0.17 -5.62 -0.18
C ILE A 35 1.34 -5.45 -0.25
N VAL A 36 1.81 -4.23 -0.02
CA VAL A 36 3.24 -3.90 -0.08
C VAL A 36 3.66 -3.23 1.22
N MET A 37 4.74 -3.68 1.81
CA MET A 37 5.41 -2.97 2.90
C MET A 37 6.59 -2.21 2.35
N SER A 38 6.80 -0.99 2.81
CA SER A 38 7.88 -0.13 2.32
C SER A 38 8.58 0.57 3.47
N ASN A 39 9.89 0.74 3.30
CA ASN A 39 10.69 1.62 4.14
C ASN A 39 11.10 2.81 3.27
N LEU A 40 10.44 3.95 3.50
CA LEU A 40 10.65 5.14 2.66
C LEU A 40 11.99 5.80 2.94
N THR A 41 12.49 5.71 4.17
CA THR A 41 13.80 6.25 4.53
C THR A 41 14.91 5.51 3.78
N LYS A 42 14.82 4.19 3.74
CA LYS A 42 15.81 3.34 3.05
C LYS A 42 15.49 3.10 1.58
N ASN A 43 14.37 3.58 1.10
CA ASN A 43 13.93 3.43 -0.30
C ASN A 43 13.81 1.96 -0.72
N THR A 44 13.16 1.16 0.11
CA THR A 44 12.95 -0.27 -0.16
C THR A 44 11.48 -0.65 -0.06
N TYR A 45 11.12 -1.73 -0.73
CA TYR A 45 9.80 -2.34 -0.58
C TYR A 45 9.92 -3.86 -0.46
N THR A 46 8.89 -4.46 0.11
CA THR A 46 8.68 -5.92 0.10
C THR A 46 7.23 -6.18 -0.28
N MET A 47 7.03 -6.97 -1.33
CA MET A 47 5.71 -7.38 -1.80
C MET A 47 5.20 -8.52 -0.90
N ILE A 48 4.19 -8.23 -0.08
CA ILE A 48 3.59 -9.24 0.80
C ILE A 48 2.63 -10.13 0.02
N ARG A 49 1.83 -9.50 -0.87
CA ARG A 49 0.86 -10.20 -1.70
C ARG A 49 0.71 -9.47 -3.03
N ASN A 50 0.64 -10.22 -4.12
CA ASN A 50 0.26 -9.72 -5.44
C ASN A 50 -0.49 -10.82 -6.18
N GLU A 51 -1.80 -10.81 -6.06
CA GLU A 51 -2.71 -11.75 -6.73
C GLU A 51 -3.20 -11.14 -8.03
N ASN A 52 -2.35 -11.19 -9.05
CA ASN A 52 -2.70 -10.73 -10.39
C ASN A 52 -3.20 -9.27 -10.43
N PHE A 53 -2.70 -8.43 -9.53
CA PHE A 53 -3.10 -7.03 -9.43
C PHE A 53 -2.30 -6.15 -10.40
N LEU A 54 -0.99 -6.35 -10.47
CA LEU A 54 -0.12 -5.57 -11.34
C LEU A 54 -0.13 -6.13 -12.77
N ALA A 55 -0.08 -5.22 -13.74
CA ALA A 55 0.02 -5.56 -15.17
C ALA A 55 1.47 -5.87 -15.60
N PHE A 56 2.42 -5.80 -14.69
CA PHE A 56 3.84 -6.01 -14.94
C PHE A 56 4.45 -6.82 -13.80
N ASP A 57 5.57 -7.46 -14.09
CA ASP A 57 6.28 -8.22 -13.07
C ASP A 57 7.20 -7.33 -12.25
N MET A 58 7.15 -7.51 -10.93
CA MET A 58 8.07 -6.86 -10.00
C MET A 58 8.72 -7.90 -9.10
N PRO A 59 10.01 -7.76 -8.79
CA PRO A 59 10.63 -8.59 -7.76
C PRO A 59 9.89 -8.47 -6.43
N ARG A 60 9.94 -9.51 -5.63
CA ARG A 60 9.31 -9.50 -4.31
C ARG A 60 9.86 -8.39 -3.41
N SER A 61 11.13 -8.06 -3.55
CA SER A 61 11.78 -6.99 -2.80
C SER A 61 12.67 -6.18 -3.72
N GLY A 62 12.78 -4.90 -3.46
CA GLY A 62 13.61 -4.01 -4.27
C GLY A 62 13.54 -2.57 -3.83
N CYS A 63 13.86 -1.68 -4.76
CA CYS A 63 13.86 -0.24 -4.57
C CYS A 63 12.43 0.32 -4.71
N TYR A 64 12.00 1.12 -3.75
CA TYR A 64 10.66 1.73 -3.78
C TYR A 64 10.47 2.64 -4.99
N ASP A 65 11.49 3.46 -5.32
CA ASP A 65 11.40 4.35 -6.47
C ASP A 65 11.19 3.58 -7.78
N ASP A 66 11.81 2.41 -7.92
CA ASP A 66 11.60 1.55 -9.10
C ASP A 66 10.15 1.04 -9.18
N LEU A 67 9.57 0.69 -8.03
CA LEU A 67 8.16 0.26 -7.98
C LEU A 67 7.23 1.38 -8.44
N ILE A 68 7.51 2.61 -8.03
CA ILE A 68 6.70 3.78 -8.42
C ILE A 68 6.91 4.13 -9.89
N ASP A 69 8.14 4.10 -10.37
CA ASP A 69 8.47 4.40 -11.77
C ASP A 69 7.78 3.41 -12.73
N ASP A 70 7.82 2.13 -12.38
CA ASP A 70 7.14 1.09 -13.17
C ASP A 70 5.63 1.18 -13.01
N GLY A 71 5.17 1.51 -11.80
CA GLY A 71 3.75 1.65 -11.49
C GLY A 71 3.07 2.76 -12.27
N VAL A 72 3.69 3.93 -12.38
CA VAL A 72 3.10 5.09 -13.05
C VAL A 72 2.81 4.82 -14.52
N ASP A 73 3.62 4.01 -15.19
CA ASP A 73 3.44 3.66 -16.59
C ASP A 73 2.14 2.86 -16.84
N ASN A 74 1.61 2.25 -15.80
CA ASN A 74 0.38 1.46 -15.87
C ASN A 74 -0.87 2.25 -15.42
N VAL A 75 -0.68 3.45 -14.92
CA VAL A 75 -1.77 4.36 -14.59
C VAL A 75 -2.20 5.10 -15.85
N HIS A 76 -3.51 5.24 -16.06
CA HIS A 76 -4.04 5.98 -17.19
C HIS A 76 -3.49 7.41 -17.19
N SER A 77 -3.17 7.93 -18.36
CA SER A 77 -2.49 9.22 -18.53
C SER A 77 -3.14 10.37 -17.75
N ASN A 78 -4.46 10.38 -17.63
CA ASN A 78 -5.18 11.42 -16.90
C ASN A 78 -4.89 11.42 -15.39
N TYR A 79 -4.35 10.33 -14.85
CA TYR A 79 -4.17 10.14 -13.41
C TYR A 79 -2.70 9.92 -13.01
N GLN A 80 -1.77 9.94 -13.96
CA GLN A 80 -0.36 9.71 -13.66
C GLN A 80 0.21 10.77 -12.72
N GLN A 81 -0.15 12.02 -12.93
CA GLN A 81 0.31 13.10 -12.05
C GLN A 81 -0.23 12.93 -10.64
N VAL A 82 -1.51 12.59 -10.50
CA VAL A 82 -2.14 12.32 -9.19
C VAL A 82 -1.42 11.16 -8.50
N PHE A 83 -1.11 10.10 -9.23
CA PHE A 83 -0.38 8.96 -8.69
C PHE A 83 0.97 9.37 -8.10
N LEU A 84 1.75 10.15 -8.83
CA LEU A 84 3.05 10.62 -8.36
C LEU A 84 2.93 11.59 -7.18
N GLU A 85 1.96 12.48 -7.22
CA GLU A 85 1.70 13.42 -6.10
C GLU A 85 1.31 12.69 -4.82
N CYS A 86 0.57 11.58 -4.93
CA CYS A 86 0.15 10.81 -3.77
C CYS A 86 1.24 9.86 -3.28
N PHE A 87 1.95 9.18 -4.18
CA PHE A 87 2.70 7.97 -3.83
C PHE A 87 4.20 8.02 -4.10
N SER A 88 4.73 9.08 -4.69
CA SER A 88 6.18 9.21 -4.78
C SER A 88 6.80 9.27 -3.39
N ARG A 89 8.00 8.70 -3.25
CA ARG A 89 8.70 8.62 -1.96
C ARG A 89 8.84 9.99 -1.30
N GLU A 90 9.27 10.97 -2.07
CA GLU A 90 9.45 12.34 -1.60
C GLU A 90 8.14 12.94 -1.06
N ASN A 91 7.04 12.77 -1.80
CA ASN A 91 5.76 13.31 -1.40
C ASN A 91 5.18 12.60 -0.17
N LEU A 92 5.33 11.29 -0.08
CA LEU A 92 4.90 10.55 1.11
C LEU A 92 5.71 10.94 2.34
N LEU A 93 7.03 11.05 2.22
CA LEU A 93 7.88 11.49 3.33
C LEU A 93 7.45 12.87 3.83
N ARG A 94 7.16 13.79 2.91
CA ARG A 94 6.70 15.14 3.27
C ARG A 94 5.34 15.10 3.97
N LYS A 95 4.38 14.34 3.45
CA LYS A 95 3.05 14.21 4.06
C LYS A 95 3.13 13.64 5.47
N PHE A 96 3.91 12.59 5.65
CA PHE A 96 4.08 11.97 6.96
C PHE A 96 4.83 12.89 7.93
N GLN A 97 5.81 13.63 7.46
CA GLN A 97 6.51 14.63 8.26
C GLN A 97 5.56 15.74 8.72
N ASN A 98 4.57 16.09 7.90
CA ASN A 98 3.57 17.12 8.21
C ASN A 98 2.39 16.57 9.03
N GLY A 99 2.46 15.33 9.50
CA GLY A 99 1.50 14.77 10.43
C GLY A 99 0.44 13.87 9.82
N SER A 100 0.43 13.66 8.49
CA SER A 100 -0.50 12.70 7.88
C SER A 100 -0.17 11.28 8.36
N THR A 101 -1.20 10.48 8.60
CA THR A 101 -1.05 9.08 9.01
C THR A 101 -1.44 8.12 7.91
N GLU A 102 -2.15 8.60 6.90
CA GLU A 102 -2.58 7.79 5.77
C GLU A 102 -2.74 8.64 4.52
N VAL A 103 -2.63 7.99 3.36
CA VAL A 103 -2.90 8.58 2.05
C VAL A 103 -3.75 7.59 1.26
N TYR A 104 -4.82 8.09 0.65
CA TYR A 104 -5.75 7.27 -0.11
C TYR A 104 -6.00 7.90 -1.47
N ALA A 105 -6.02 7.08 -2.51
CA ALA A 105 -6.40 7.53 -3.84
C ALA A 105 -7.18 6.43 -4.58
N GLU A 106 -8.06 6.87 -5.45
CA GLU A 106 -8.74 6.01 -6.42
C GLU A 106 -8.24 6.37 -7.80
N LEU A 107 -7.74 5.39 -8.53
CA LEU A 107 -7.03 5.59 -9.79
C LEU A 107 -7.52 4.62 -10.85
N TYR A 108 -7.42 5.05 -12.11
CA TYR A 108 -7.72 4.21 -13.26
C TYR A 108 -6.41 3.66 -13.80
N GLN A 109 -6.18 2.36 -13.67
CA GLN A 109 -4.91 1.73 -14.04
C GLN A 109 -5.11 0.34 -14.61
N LYS A 110 -4.10 -0.14 -15.35
CA LYS A 110 -4.12 -1.49 -15.90
C LYS A 110 -3.94 -2.52 -14.79
N GLY A 111 -4.80 -3.52 -14.79
CA GLY A 111 -4.69 -4.66 -13.90
C GLY A 111 -3.93 -5.82 -14.53
N GLY A 112 -3.88 -6.96 -13.82
CA GLY A 112 -3.14 -8.15 -14.24
C GLY A 112 -3.59 -8.75 -15.58
N LYS A 113 -4.78 -8.39 -16.06
CA LYS A 113 -5.30 -8.82 -17.38
C LYS A 113 -5.06 -7.78 -18.48
N GLY A 114 -4.34 -6.71 -18.20
CA GLY A 114 -4.04 -5.67 -19.17
C GLY A 114 -5.17 -4.70 -19.47
N LYS A 115 -6.27 -4.78 -18.74
CA LYS A 115 -7.41 -3.86 -18.90
C LYS A 115 -7.38 -2.78 -17.83
N TYR A 116 -7.79 -1.56 -18.21
CA TYR A 116 -7.96 -0.48 -17.25
C TYR A 116 -9.16 -0.75 -16.34
N GLN A 117 -8.97 -0.48 -15.09
CA GLN A 117 -9.99 -0.63 -14.05
C GLN A 117 -9.75 0.37 -12.93
N TRP A 118 -10.82 0.71 -12.22
CA TRP A 118 -10.69 1.54 -11.04
C TRP A 118 -10.14 0.73 -9.88
N VAL A 119 -9.14 1.28 -9.24
CA VAL A 119 -8.50 0.65 -8.07
C VAL A 119 -8.38 1.67 -6.96
N SER A 120 -8.33 1.20 -5.72
CA SER A 120 -7.94 2.03 -4.58
C SER A 120 -6.55 1.65 -4.12
N THR A 121 -5.78 2.65 -3.74
CA THR A 121 -4.47 2.51 -3.12
C THR A 121 -4.51 3.25 -1.79
N HIS A 122 -4.37 2.52 -0.71
CA HIS A 122 -4.43 3.07 0.64
C HIS A 122 -3.10 2.82 1.34
N VAL A 123 -2.39 3.89 1.59
CA VAL A 123 -1.11 3.86 2.30
C VAL A 123 -1.36 4.25 3.75
N ILE A 124 -0.88 3.44 4.68
CA ILE A 124 -0.99 3.68 6.12
C ILE A 124 0.42 3.68 6.70
N ARG A 125 0.77 4.75 7.39
CA ARG A 125 2.05 4.84 8.08
C ARG A 125 2.09 3.85 9.21
N LEU A 126 3.15 3.05 9.26
CA LEU A 126 3.40 2.14 10.37
C LEU A 126 4.06 2.91 11.52
N ARG A 127 3.87 2.39 12.73
CA ARG A 127 4.55 2.93 13.89
C ARG A 127 6.05 2.78 13.72
N ASP A 128 6.76 3.89 13.90
CA ASP A 128 8.21 3.92 13.76
C ASP A 128 8.88 3.47 15.06
N GLU A 129 9.75 2.49 14.98
CA GLU A 129 10.51 1.97 16.12
C GLU A 129 12.00 2.30 16.06
N GLN A 130 12.51 2.75 14.89
CA GLN A 130 13.95 2.97 14.67
C GLN A 130 14.27 4.26 13.93
N GLY A 131 13.34 5.21 13.90
CA GLY A 131 13.52 6.46 13.18
C GLY A 131 13.22 6.39 11.69
N ASP A 132 13.02 5.20 11.13
CA ASP A 132 12.67 5.04 9.71
C ASP A 132 11.19 5.25 9.49
N VAL A 133 10.83 5.93 8.40
CA VAL A 133 9.45 6.07 7.97
C VAL A 133 9.06 4.83 7.16
N ARG A 134 8.14 4.05 7.70
CA ARG A 134 7.66 2.83 7.07
C ARG A 134 6.15 2.89 6.87
N GLN A 135 5.67 2.15 5.88
CA GLN A 135 4.26 2.14 5.52
C GLN A 135 3.81 0.76 5.04
N ILE A 136 2.51 0.53 5.12
CA ILE A 136 1.85 -0.56 4.42
C ILE A 136 0.96 0.05 3.34
N CYS A 137 0.94 -0.56 2.16
CA CYS A 137 0.11 -0.14 1.04
C CYS A 137 -0.88 -1.25 0.72
N LEU A 138 -2.17 -0.93 0.79
CA LEU A 138 -3.27 -1.84 0.54
C LEU A 138 -3.95 -1.44 -0.77
N ASN A 139 -4.03 -2.37 -1.70
CA ASN A 139 -4.55 -2.11 -3.04
C ASN A 139 -5.65 -3.10 -3.38
N ARG A 140 -6.75 -2.59 -3.95
CA ARG A 140 -7.84 -3.44 -4.40
C ARG A 140 -8.53 -2.86 -5.63
N VAL A 141 -9.19 -3.75 -6.36
CA VAL A 141 -10.05 -3.34 -7.47
C VAL A 141 -11.39 -2.86 -6.91
N LEU A 142 -11.85 -1.72 -7.40
CA LEU A 142 -13.16 -1.18 -7.07
C LEU A 142 -14.19 -1.71 -8.06
N GLU A 143 -15.21 -2.39 -7.54
CA GLU A 143 -16.30 -2.93 -8.33
C GLU A 143 -17.51 -2.00 -8.25
N GLY A 144 -18.39 -2.10 -9.22
CA GLY A 144 -19.65 -1.37 -9.26
C GLY A 144 -19.70 -0.30 -10.33
N ILE A 145 -20.63 0.65 -10.16
CA ILE A 145 -20.92 1.71 -11.14
C ILE A 145 -19.69 2.57 -11.34
N VAL A 146 -19.33 2.78 -12.62
CA VAL A 146 -18.24 3.66 -12.99
C VAL A 146 -18.73 5.09 -12.93
N GLU A 147 -18.55 5.72 -11.77
CA GLU A 147 -18.67 7.15 -11.66
C GLU A 147 -17.28 7.76 -11.82
N GLU A 148 -17.23 9.05 -12.08
CA GLU A 148 -15.96 9.74 -12.16
C GLU A 148 -15.29 9.70 -10.80
N ARG A 149 -14.11 9.06 -10.75
CA ARG A 149 -13.31 8.87 -9.56
C ARG A 149 -11.94 9.50 -9.79
N GLY A 150 -11.11 9.42 -8.81
CA GLY A 150 -9.76 9.92 -8.86
C GLY A 150 -9.54 11.01 -7.84
N GLY A 151 -8.28 11.25 -7.52
CA GLY A 151 -7.87 12.22 -6.54
C GLY A 151 -7.27 11.57 -5.29
N CYS A 152 -6.43 12.33 -4.61
CA CYS A 152 -5.75 11.92 -3.40
C CYS A 152 -6.52 12.40 -2.19
N ARG A 153 -6.76 11.50 -1.23
CA ARG A 153 -7.43 11.83 0.04
C ARG A 153 -6.48 11.58 1.21
N ARG A 154 -6.72 12.32 2.25
CA ARG A 154 -5.96 12.21 3.49
C ARG A 154 -6.84 11.79 4.64
#